data_8e455a77854db67d6f91beb08cee1927
#
_entry.id   8e455a77854db67d6f91beb08cee1927
#
_cell.length_a   1.000
_cell.length_b   1.000
_cell.length_c   1.000
_cell.angle_alpha   90.00
_cell.angle_beta   90.00
_cell.angle_gamma   90.00
#
_symmetry.space_group_name_H-M   'P 1'
#
loop_
_entity.id
_entity.type
_entity.pdbx_description
1 polymer ?
#
loop_
_entity_poly.entity_id
_entity_poly.type
_entity_poly.pdbx_seq_one_letter_code
_entity_poly.pdbx_strand_id
1 'polypeptide(L)'
;KTGWKTIYGLRRALQIELGIENTSDSFGPTTYNLCPNINQGATGNLVYIVQGGLYCKGYNPNGFDGVYGNGAYSAVKSLKADMGFPNASGNMNRDIMKALLDMSAFTLLPGGTSEIREIQQKLNYDYYDYYQISPCNGLYDREMNKMLIYGLQKEMGIPKSSATGSWGPTTISKCPTLNLGDSNNFVKLVRYATVCNGYSVNVNTSI
;
A
#
# COMPACT_ATOMS: atom_id res chain seq x y z
N LYS A 1 -0.74 -7.08 -21.17
CA LYS A 1 -1.44 -6.52 -20.00
C LYS A 1 -1.52 -7.58 -18.91
N THR A 2 -1.10 -7.25 -17.69
CA THR A 2 -1.33 -8.10 -16.53
C THR A 2 -2.82 -8.11 -16.17
N GLY A 3 -3.36 -9.31 -15.98
CA GLY A 3 -4.75 -9.48 -15.56
C GLY A 3 -4.85 -10.23 -14.22
N TRP A 4 -6.05 -10.32 -13.67
CA TRP A 4 -6.32 -11.04 -12.42
C TRP A 4 -5.81 -12.48 -12.42
N LYS A 5 -5.94 -13.21 -13.56
CA LYS A 5 -5.47 -14.60 -13.67
C LYS A 5 -3.96 -14.73 -13.43
N THR A 6 -3.14 -13.77 -13.90
CA THR A 6 -1.70 -13.76 -13.65
C THR A 6 -1.39 -13.55 -12.17
N ILE A 7 -2.08 -12.58 -11.55
CA ILE A 7 -1.92 -12.30 -10.11
C ILE A 7 -2.37 -13.50 -9.25
N TYR A 8 -3.47 -14.15 -9.60
CA TYR A 8 -3.93 -15.37 -8.93
C TYR A 8 -2.92 -16.51 -9.06
N GLY A 9 -2.33 -16.69 -10.26
CA GLY A 9 -1.25 -17.65 -10.46
C GLY A 9 -0.05 -17.41 -9.57
N LEU A 10 0.41 -16.15 -9.45
CA LEU A 10 1.51 -15.77 -8.57
C LEU A 10 1.16 -15.96 -7.08
N ARG A 11 -0.07 -15.65 -6.65
CA ARG A 11 -0.52 -15.90 -5.28
C ARG A 11 -0.54 -17.38 -4.94
N ARG A 12 -1.08 -18.23 -5.83
CA ARG A 12 -1.09 -19.68 -5.64
C ARG A 12 0.32 -20.25 -5.64
N ALA A 13 1.20 -19.79 -6.54
CA ALA A 13 2.61 -20.18 -6.52
C ALA A 13 3.28 -19.82 -5.17
N LEU A 14 3.06 -18.61 -4.65
CA LEU A 14 3.54 -18.22 -3.33
C LEU A 14 3.01 -19.16 -2.25
N GLN A 15 1.72 -19.48 -2.26
CA GLN A 15 1.09 -20.35 -1.26
C GLN A 15 1.70 -21.78 -1.30
N ILE A 16 1.97 -22.31 -2.48
CA ILE A 16 2.65 -23.61 -2.64
C ILE A 16 4.04 -23.55 -2.02
N GLU A 17 4.83 -22.53 -2.30
CA GLU A 17 6.18 -22.35 -1.73
C GLU A 17 6.15 -22.15 -0.19
N LEU A 18 5.04 -21.66 0.35
CA LEU A 18 4.82 -21.54 1.78
C LEU A 18 4.28 -22.81 2.44
N GLY A 19 4.09 -23.91 1.68
CA GLY A 19 3.56 -25.17 2.18
C GLY A 19 2.06 -25.14 2.49
N ILE A 20 1.30 -24.24 1.88
CA ILE A 20 -0.16 -24.16 2.05
C ILE A 20 -0.83 -25.16 1.10
N GLU A 21 -1.41 -26.23 1.63
CA GLU A 21 -2.03 -27.29 0.85
C GLU A 21 -3.25 -26.81 0.02
N ASN A 22 -4.13 -26.02 0.65
CA ASN A 22 -5.34 -25.52 0.02
C ASN A 22 -5.12 -24.09 -0.49
N THR A 23 -4.57 -23.98 -1.70
CA THR A 23 -4.30 -22.68 -2.32
C THR A 23 -5.58 -21.98 -2.77
N SER A 24 -5.59 -20.66 -2.74
CA SER A 24 -6.70 -19.81 -3.17
C SER A 24 -6.23 -18.57 -3.92
N ASP A 25 -7.17 -17.87 -4.56
CA ASP A 25 -6.86 -16.61 -5.25
C ASP A 25 -6.68 -15.43 -4.29
N SER A 26 -6.90 -15.63 -2.97
CA SER A 26 -6.77 -14.58 -1.97
C SER A 26 -5.39 -14.56 -1.31
N PHE A 27 -4.90 -13.36 -0.95
CA PHE A 27 -3.75 -13.18 -0.06
C PHE A 27 -4.26 -13.05 1.37
N GLY A 28 -4.70 -14.19 1.95
CA GLY A 28 -5.34 -14.23 3.27
C GLY A 28 -4.36 -14.15 4.45
N PRO A 29 -4.88 -14.20 5.70
CA PRO A 29 -4.06 -14.13 6.91
C PRO A 29 -2.99 -15.21 6.99
N THR A 30 -3.27 -16.44 6.59
CA THR A 30 -2.31 -17.55 6.58
C THR A 30 -1.13 -17.25 5.67
N THR A 31 -1.40 -16.85 4.41
CA THR A 31 -0.36 -16.44 3.45
C THR A 31 0.47 -15.28 4.00
N TYR A 32 -0.19 -14.29 4.57
CA TYR A 32 0.47 -13.11 5.15
C TYR A 32 1.39 -13.47 6.32
N ASN A 33 0.96 -14.34 7.22
CA ASN A 33 1.74 -14.72 8.41
C ASN A 33 2.94 -15.62 8.08
N LEU A 34 2.81 -16.47 7.05
CA LEU A 34 3.88 -17.37 6.61
C LEU A 34 4.87 -16.68 5.64
N CYS A 35 4.49 -15.55 5.06
CA CYS A 35 5.31 -14.85 4.06
C CYS A 35 6.64 -14.37 4.66
N PRO A 36 7.79 -14.84 4.15
CA PRO A 36 9.09 -14.48 4.69
C PRO A 36 9.57 -13.11 4.23
N ASN A 37 10.58 -12.58 4.92
CA ASN A 37 11.39 -11.51 4.37
C ASN A 37 12.34 -12.09 3.30
N ILE A 38 12.52 -11.37 2.19
CA ILE A 38 13.47 -11.73 1.14
C ILE A 38 14.48 -10.60 1.01
N ASN A 39 15.74 -10.94 1.24
CA ASN A 39 16.84 -9.99 1.21
C ASN A 39 17.69 -10.20 -0.03
N GLN A 40 18.52 -9.21 -0.35
CA GLN A 40 19.50 -9.33 -1.41
C GLN A 40 20.40 -10.56 -1.20
N GLY A 41 20.66 -11.29 -2.27
CA GLY A 41 21.38 -12.57 -2.27
C GLY A 41 20.49 -13.81 -2.12
N ALA A 42 19.20 -13.67 -1.81
CA ALA A 42 18.27 -14.80 -1.80
C ALA A 42 18.10 -15.40 -3.21
N THR A 43 17.82 -16.71 -3.27
CA THR A 43 17.61 -17.44 -4.53
C THR A 43 16.41 -18.38 -4.42
N GLY A 44 15.88 -18.81 -5.56
CA GLY A 44 14.84 -19.84 -5.64
C GLY A 44 13.46 -19.31 -6.04
N ASN A 45 12.45 -20.15 -5.85
CA ASN A 45 11.10 -19.93 -6.37
C ASN A 45 10.41 -18.69 -5.82
N LEU A 46 10.63 -18.35 -4.55
CA LEU A 46 10.10 -17.11 -3.96
C LEU A 46 10.63 -15.87 -4.69
N VAL A 47 11.88 -15.91 -5.16
CA VAL A 47 12.48 -14.80 -5.92
C VAL A 47 11.88 -14.72 -7.31
N TYR A 48 11.64 -15.86 -8.00
CA TYR A 48 10.89 -15.87 -9.28
C TYR A 48 9.52 -15.23 -9.12
N ILE A 49 8.80 -15.51 -8.04
CA ILE A 49 7.48 -14.91 -7.76
C ILE A 49 7.60 -13.39 -7.61
N VAL A 50 8.61 -12.90 -6.89
CA VAL A 50 8.87 -11.45 -6.75
C VAL A 50 9.20 -10.83 -8.10
N GLN A 51 10.13 -11.41 -8.87
CA GLN A 51 10.51 -10.92 -10.20
C GLN A 51 9.31 -10.89 -11.14
N GLY A 52 8.48 -11.92 -11.15
CA GLY A 52 7.25 -11.98 -11.93
C GLY A 52 6.24 -10.89 -11.51
N GLY A 53 6.05 -10.69 -10.21
CA GLY A 53 5.21 -9.62 -9.68
C GLY A 53 5.70 -8.22 -10.08
N LEU A 54 7.02 -7.99 -10.02
CA LEU A 54 7.64 -6.73 -10.43
C LEU A 54 7.39 -6.44 -11.92
N TYR A 55 7.60 -7.42 -12.81
CA TYR A 55 7.26 -7.26 -14.22
C TYR A 55 5.78 -6.94 -14.43
N CYS A 56 4.90 -7.61 -13.70
CA CYS A 56 3.46 -7.34 -13.75
C CYS A 56 3.10 -5.90 -13.36
N LYS A 57 3.87 -5.29 -12.47
CA LYS A 57 3.70 -3.91 -11.99
C LYS A 57 4.49 -2.88 -12.82
N GLY A 58 5.25 -3.31 -13.82
CA GLY A 58 6.05 -2.42 -14.68
C GLY A 58 7.43 -2.07 -14.12
N TYR A 59 7.89 -2.75 -13.07
CA TYR A 59 9.24 -2.60 -12.53
C TYR A 59 10.16 -3.67 -13.09
N ASN A 60 11.27 -3.28 -13.70
CA ASN A 60 12.22 -4.21 -14.29
C ASN A 60 13.24 -4.72 -13.24
N PRO A 61 13.17 -6.00 -12.81
CA PRO A 61 14.14 -6.59 -11.90
C PRO A 61 15.49 -6.95 -12.56
N ASN A 62 15.69 -6.61 -13.83
CA ASN A 62 16.88 -6.89 -14.64
C ASN A 62 17.19 -8.40 -14.75
N GLY A 63 16.14 -9.21 -14.89
CA GLY A 63 16.23 -10.67 -15.06
C GLY A 63 15.02 -11.39 -14.51
N PHE A 64 14.84 -12.64 -14.94
CA PHE A 64 13.89 -13.59 -14.39
C PHE A 64 14.65 -14.90 -14.15
N ASP A 65 15.56 -14.88 -13.19
CA ASP A 65 16.59 -15.87 -12.95
C ASP A 65 16.52 -16.52 -11.55
N GLY A 66 15.57 -16.08 -10.73
CA GLY A 66 15.41 -16.56 -9.37
C GLY A 66 16.53 -16.10 -8.42
N VAL A 67 17.28 -15.05 -8.78
CA VAL A 67 18.33 -14.43 -7.93
C VAL A 67 17.90 -13.04 -7.53
N TYR A 68 17.81 -12.77 -6.22
CA TYR A 68 17.51 -11.45 -5.67
C TYR A 68 18.77 -10.58 -5.70
N GLY A 69 19.21 -10.26 -6.92
CA GLY A 69 20.39 -9.44 -7.17
C GLY A 69 20.11 -7.93 -7.09
N ASN A 70 21.07 -7.13 -7.53
CA ASN A 70 20.96 -5.66 -7.57
C ASN A 70 19.74 -5.17 -8.36
N GLY A 71 19.37 -5.84 -9.45
CA GLY A 71 18.22 -5.49 -10.28
C GLY A 71 16.91 -5.62 -9.52
N ALA A 72 16.64 -6.79 -8.93
CA ALA A 72 15.45 -7.03 -8.11
C ALA A 72 15.40 -6.09 -6.90
N TYR A 73 16.54 -5.88 -6.21
CA TYR A 73 16.65 -4.95 -5.09
C TYR A 73 16.29 -3.52 -5.50
N SER A 74 16.84 -3.03 -6.61
CA SER A 74 16.57 -1.67 -7.12
C SER A 74 15.11 -1.52 -7.58
N ALA A 75 14.54 -2.54 -8.23
CA ALA A 75 13.15 -2.54 -8.65
C ALA A 75 12.18 -2.48 -7.46
N VAL A 76 12.45 -3.24 -6.38
CA VAL A 76 11.67 -3.17 -5.15
C VAL A 76 11.82 -1.81 -4.45
N LYS A 77 13.01 -1.23 -4.46
CA LYS A 77 13.24 0.11 -3.91
C LYS A 77 12.42 1.17 -4.66
N SER A 78 12.38 1.09 -6.00
CA SER A 78 11.55 1.98 -6.83
C SER A 78 10.05 1.77 -6.56
N LEU A 79 9.59 0.53 -6.49
CA LEU A 79 8.21 0.20 -6.12
C LEU A 79 7.83 0.79 -4.76
N LYS A 80 8.69 0.68 -3.75
CA LYS A 80 8.45 1.25 -2.42
C LYS A 80 8.41 2.78 -2.44
N ALA A 81 9.27 3.42 -3.22
CA ALA A 81 9.23 4.87 -3.39
C ALA A 81 7.90 5.33 -3.99
N ASP A 82 7.39 4.61 -4.99
CA ASP A 82 6.08 4.88 -5.60
C ASP A 82 4.90 4.59 -4.65
N MET A 83 5.08 3.70 -3.69
CA MET A 83 4.12 3.45 -2.61
C MET A 83 4.14 4.53 -1.51
N GLY A 84 5.11 5.45 -1.50
CA GLY A 84 5.26 6.49 -0.48
C GLY A 84 6.40 6.25 0.52
N PHE A 85 7.30 5.27 0.29
CA PHE A 85 8.43 4.95 1.16
C PHE A 85 9.79 5.24 0.48
N PRO A 86 10.13 6.51 0.21
CA PRO A 86 11.28 6.85 -0.66
C PRO A 86 12.64 6.44 -0.09
N ASN A 87 12.76 6.33 1.24
CA ASN A 87 14.01 5.97 1.93
C ASN A 87 14.07 4.50 2.36
N ALA A 88 13.11 3.67 1.94
CA ALA A 88 13.08 2.27 2.30
C ALA A 88 14.17 1.46 1.58
N SER A 89 14.67 0.42 2.23
CA SER A 89 15.55 -0.56 1.59
C SER A 89 14.83 -1.32 0.48
N GLY A 90 15.58 -1.91 -0.45
CA GLY A 90 15.03 -2.77 -1.50
C GLY A 90 14.73 -4.21 -1.04
N ASN A 91 14.73 -4.52 0.26
CA ASN A 91 14.35 -5.84 0.76
C ASN A 91 12.83 -6.02 0.76
N MET A 92 12.36 -7.25 0.55
CA MET A 92 10.94 -7.59 0.61
C MET A 92 10.51 -7.95 2.03
N ASN A 93 9.29 -7.58 2.36
CA ASN A 93 8.57 -8.08 3.52
C ASN A 93 7.14 -8.48 3.10
N ARG A 94 6.38 -9.04 4.03
CA ARG A 94 5.00 -9.51 3.77
C ARG A 94 4.04 -8.41 3.31
N ASP A 95 4.22 -7.16 3.77
CA ASP A 95 3.35 -6.04 3.37
C ASP A 95 3.59 -5.68 1.90
N ILE A 96 4.87 -5.59 1.51
CA ILE A 96 5.26 -5.34 0.13
C ILE A 96 4.90 -6.52 -0.78
N MET A 97 5.05 -7.77 -0.31
CA MET A 97 4.64 -8.95 -1.07
C MET A 97 3.13 -8.94 -1.33
N LYS A 98 2.32 -8.61 -0.33
CA LYS A 98 0.86 -8.49 -0.48
C LYS A 98 0.50 -7.41 -1.50
N ALA A 99 1.11 -6.23 -1.41
CA ALA A 99 0.88 -5.12 -2.34
C ALA A 99 1.41 -5.42 -3.76
N LEU A 100 2.52 -6.17 -3.88
CA LEU A 100 3.06 -6.61 -5.15
C LEU A 100 2.11 -7.57 -5.86
N LEU A 101 1.53 -8.51 -5.13
CA LEU A 101 0.67 -9.58 -5.65
C LEU A 101 -0.83 -9.23 -5.61
N ASP A 102 -1.18 -7.97 -5.86
CA ASP A 102 -2.55 -7.53 -6.11
C ASP A 102 -2.64 -6.64 -7.37
N MET A 103 -3.82 -6.09 -7.66
CA MET A 103 -4.03 -5.23 -8.84
C MET A 103 -3.82 -3.74 -8.55
N SER A 104 -3.38 -3.37 -7.36
CA SER A 104 -3.11 -1.97 -7.00
C SER A 104 -2.05 -1.37 -7.91
N ALA A 105 -2.31 -0.19 -8.45
CA ALA A 105 -1.35 0.58 -9.22
C ALA A 105 -0.65 1.60 -8.29
N PHE A 106 0.67 1.74 -8.48
CA PHE A 106 1.49 2.72 -7.75
C PHE A 106 2.05 3.81 -8.67
N THR A 107 1.53 3.88 -9.88
CA THR A 107 1.81 4.91 -10.88
C THR A 107 0.53 5.64 -11.23
N LEU A 108 0.66 6.90 -11.66
CA LEU A 108 -0.49 7.72 -12.05
C LEU A 108 -1.29 7.04 -13.16
N LEU A 109 -2.58 6.89 -12.97
CA LEU A 109 -3.49 6.33 -13.97
C LEU A 109 -4.24 7.44 -14.72
N PRO A 110 -4.76 7.16 -15.93
CA PRO A 110 -5.64 8.08 -16.65
C PRO A 110 -6.83 8.50 -15.77
N GLY A 111 -7.08 9.81 -15.70
CA GLY A 111 -8.10 10.40 -14.83
C GLY A 111 -7.67 10.68 -13.40
N GLY A 112 -6.50 10.21 -12.99
CA GLY A 112 -5.90 10.55 -11.70
C GLY A 112 -5.13 11.85 -11.73
N THR A 113 -4.89 12.46 -10.57
CA THR A 113 -4.08 13.66 -10.40
C THR A 113 -2.82 13.39 -9.58
N SER A 114 -1.77 14.18 -9.82
CA SER A 114 -0.51 14.12 -9.06
C SER A 114 -0.73 14.47 -7.59
N GLU A 115 -1.63 15.41 -7.30
CA GLU A 115 -1.96 15.84 -5.94
C GLU A 115 -2.60 14.70 -5.13
N ILE A 116 -3.60 14.02 -5.71
CA ILE A 116 -4.23 12.87 -5.05
C ILE A 116 -3.20 11.74 -4.88
N ARG A 117 -2.33 11.48 -5.86
CA ARG A 117 -1.27 10.49 -5.73
C ARG A 117 -0.31 10.82 -4.59
N GLU A 118 0.09 12.08 -4.45
CA GLU A 118 0.94 12.52 -3.33
C GLU A 118 0.26 12.30 -1.97
N ILE A 119 -1.03 12.58 -1.87
CA ILE A 119 -1.82 12.31 -0.67
C ILE A 119 -1.87 10.80 -0.38
N GLN A 120 -2.09 9.96 -1.39
CA GLN A 120 -2.09 8.50 -1.25
C GLN A 120 -0.73 8.00 -0.72
N GLN A 121 0.38 8.53 -1.23
CA GLN A 121 1.72 8.21 -0.76
C GLN A 121 1.94 8.64 0.69
N LYS A 122 1.48 9.83 1.08
CA LYS A 122 1.56 10.31 2.47
C LYS A 122 0.69 9.47 3.41
N LEU A 123 -0.50 9.07 2.98
CA LEU A 123 -1.38 8.19 3.76
C LEU A 123 -0.74 6.81 3.96
N ASN A 124 -0.10 6.24 2.94
CA ASN A 124 0.66 5.01 3.10
C ASN A 124 1.81 5.18 4.09
N TYR A 125 2.60 6.25 3.98
CA TYR A 125 3.72 6.52 4.87
C TYR A 125 3.30 6.60 6.33
N ASP A 126 2.18 7.29 6.62
CA ASP A 126 1.74 7.58 7.99
C ASP A 126 0.84 6.49 8.60
N TYR A 127 0.11 5.71 7.76
CA TYR A 127 -1.03 4.91 8.24
C TYR A 127 -1.12 3.47 7.67
N TYR A 128 -0.16 3.00 6.83
CA TYR A 128 -0.24 1.65 6.26
C TYR A 128 -0.30 0.55 7.33
N ASP A 129 0.35 0.78 8.46
CA ASP A 129 0.39 -0.13 9.59
C ASP A 129 -0.98 -0.30 10.27
N TYR A 130 -1.87 0.68 10.06
CA TYR A 130 -3.23 0.66 10.62
C TYR A 130 -4.24 -0.02 9.70
N TYR A 131 -4.01 0.03 8.40
CA TYR A 131 -4.84 -0.62 7.39
C TYR A 131 -4.02 -1.58 6.52
N GLN A 132 -3.49 -1.08 5.41
CA GLN A 132 -2.62 -1.79 4.46
C GLN A 132 -2.00 -0.75 3.51
N ILE A 133 -1.01 -1.19 2.70
CA ILE A 133 -0.51 -0.35 1.61
C ILE A 133 -1.62 -0.23 0.56
N SER A 134 -2.09 1.00 0.35
CA SER A 134 -3.15 1.35 -0.60
C SER A 134 -2.58 1.81 -1.94
N PRO A 135 -3.34 1.75 -3.05
CA PRO A 135 -2.90 2.24 -4.35
C PRO A 135 -2.43 3.70 -4.30
N CYS A 136 -1.42 4.02 -5.13
CA CYS A 136 -0.95 5.41 -5.34
C CYS A 136 -1.11 5.76 -6.83
N ASN A 137 -2.35 5.81 -7.29
CA ASN A 137 -2.74 5.92 -8.68
C ASN A 137 -3.34 7.28 -9.08
N GLY A 138 -3.49 8.19 -8.11
CA GLY A 138 -4.04 9.53 -8.32
C GLY A 138 -5.56 9.58 -8.40
N LEU A 139 -6.27 8.47 -8.20
CA LEU A 139 -7.73 8.43 -8.22
C LEU A 139 -8.29 8.47 -6.80
N TYR A 140 -9.32 9.29 -6.58
CA TYR A 140 -10.09 9.25 -5.34
C TYR A 140 -11.18 8.19 -5.47
N ASP A 141 -10.99 7.08 -4.78
CA ASP A 141 -11.88 5.94 -4.80
C ASP A 141 -12.27 5.49 -3.38
N ARG A 142 -13.03 4.39 -3.32
CA ARG A 142 -13.49 3.82 -2.04
C ARG A 142 -12.33 3.38 -1.14
N GLU A 143 -11.24 2.88 -1.70
CA GLU A 143 -10.07 2.43 -0.93
C GLU A 143 -9.34 3.62 -0.31
N MET A 144 -9.17 4.72 -1.05
CA MET A 144 -8.58 5.93 -0.52
C MET A 144 -9.46 6.56 0.57
N ASN A 145 -10.79 6.57 0.40
CA ASN A 145 -11.70 7.05 1.44
C ASN A 145 -11.59 6.22 2.72
N LYS A 146 -11.49 4.90 2.60
CA LYS A 146 -11.22 4.03 3.76
C LYS A 146 -9.91 4.37 4.44
N MET A 147 -8.84 4.61 3.68
CA MET A 147 -7.53 4.96 4.24
C MET A 147 -7.58 6.26 5.03
N LEU A 148 -8.30 7.28 4.54
CA LEU A 148 -8.55 8.52 5.27
C LEU A 148 -9.26 8.26 6.60
N ILE A 149 -10.31 7.41 6.60
CA ILE A 149 -11.05 7.08 7.82
C ILE A 149 -10.18 6.26 8.79
N TYR A 150 -9.37 5.32 8.32
CA TYR A 150 -8.41 4.60 9.17
C TYR A 150 -7.38 5.56 9.79
N GLY A 151 -6.88 6.53 9.02
CA GLY A 151 -6.02 7.59 9.55
C GLY A 151 -6.70 8.38 10.67
N LEU A 152 -7.94 8.83 10.47
CA LEU A 152 -8.73 9.49 11.50
C LEU A 152 -8.92 8.60 12.73
N GLN A 153 -9.26 7.33 12.56
CA GLN A 153 -9.46 6.39 13.67
C GLN A 153 -8.16 6.16 14.46
N LYS A 154 -7.00 6.11 13.79
CA LYS A 154 -5.69 6.05 14.45
C LYS A 154 -5.45 7.30 15.30
N GLU A 155 -5.65 8.49 14.74
CA GLU A 155 -5.46 9.76 15.45
C GLU A 155 -6.44 9.94 16.62
N MET A 156 -7.63 9.35 16.55
CA MET A 156 -8.61 9.31 17.66
C MET A 156 -8.23 8.29 18.75
N GLY A 157 -7.15 7.52 18.60
CA GLY A 157 -6.76 6.47 19.53
C GLY A 157 -7.70 5.26 19.53
N ILE A 158 -8.43 5.03 18.44
CA ILE A 158 -9.23 3.81 18.30
C ILE A 158 -8.26 2.66 18.01
N PRO A 159 -8.22 1.57 18.81
CA PRO A 159 -7.31 0.47 18.58
C PRO A 159 -7.46 -0.14 17.17
N LYS A 160 -6.35 -0.55 16.55
CA LYS A 160 -6.36 -1.16 15.20
C LYS A 160 -7.36 -2.32 15.08
N SER A 161 -7.50 -3.14 16.12
CA SER A 161 -8.46 -4.26 16.17
C SER A 161 -9.92 -3.82 16.13
N SER A 162 -10.21 -2.56 16.45
CA SER A 162 -11.56 -1.97 16.49
C SER A 162 -11.78 -0.96 15.35
N ALA A 163 -10.74 -0.61 14.62
CA ALA A 163 -10.82 0.29 13.48
C ALA A 163 -11.45 -0.44 12.28
N THR A 164 -12.40 0.18 11.62
CA THR A 164 -13.21 -0.43 10.56
C THR A 164 -13.05 0.25 9.20
N GLY A 165 -12.41 1.44 9.16
CA GLY A 165 -12.38 2.28 7.96
C GLY A 165 -13.77 2.78 7.53
N SER A 166 -14.74 2.82 8.46
CA SER A 166 -16.09 3.32 8.25
C SER A 166 -16.48 4.35 9.31
N TRP A 167 -17.40 5.23 8.94
CA TRP A 167 -17.87 6.33 9.78
C TRP A 167 -19.00 5.83 10.70
N GLY A 168 -18.64 5.03 11.72
CA GLY A 168 -19.58 4.43 12.67
C GLY A 168 -19.73 5.24 13.98
N PRO A 169 -20.60 4.76 14.90
CA PRO A 169 -20.90 5.48 16.17
C PRO A 169 -19.65 5.83 16.99
N THR A 170 -18.69 4.92 17.08
CA THR A 170 -17.44 5.16 17.83
C THR A 170 -16.60 6.26 17.17
N THR A 171 -16.52 6.28 15.85
CA THR A 171 -15.81 7.33 15.11
C THR A 171 -16.49 8.69 15.31
N ILE A 172 -17.82 8.72 15.23
CA ILE A 172 -18.61 9.95 15.44
C ILE A 172 -18.39 10.49 16.85
N SER A 173 -18.49 9.65 17.88
CA SER A 173 -18.37 10.07 19.28
C SER A 173 -16.97 10.57 19.68
N LYS A 174 -15.93 10.12 18.98
CA LYS A 174 -14.53 10.48 19.22
C LYS A 174 -14.01 11.58 18.29
N CYS A 175 -14.81 11.98 17.29
CA CYS A 175 -14.39 13.00 16.31
C CYS A 175 -14.21 14.35 17.02
N PRO A 176 -13.02 14.97 16.96
CA PRO A 176 -12.79 16.27 17.57
C PRO A 176 -13.48 17.40 16.81
N THR A 177 -13.81 18.46 17.50
CA THR A 177 -14.11 19.76 16.87
C THR A 177 -12.80 20.42 16.47
N LEU A 178 -12.71 20.91 15.24
CA LEU A 178 -11.56 21.65 14.74
C LEU A 178 -11.91 23.13 14.66
N ASN A 179 -10.99 23.98 15.09
CA ASN A 179 -11.15 25.43 15.09
C ASN A 179 -10.12 26.08 14.15
N LEU A 180 -10.37 27.32 13.79
CA LEU A 180 -9.42 28.12 13.03
C LEU A 180 -8.13 28.30 13.83
N GLY A 181 -6.99 27.94 13.22
CA GLY A 181 -5.67 27.96 13.85
C GLY A 181 -5.21 26.63 14.41
N ASP A 182 -6.07 25.60 14.40
CA ASP A 182 -5.64 24.25 14.78
C ASP A 182 -4.60 23.69 13.82
N SER A 183 -3.67 22.90 14.39
CA SER A 183 -2.47 22.46 13.74
C SER A 183 -2.07 21.07 14.24
N ASN A 184 -2.71 20.05 13.65
CA ASN A 184 -2.52 18.64 14.04
C ASN A 184 -2.83 17.67 12.89
N ASN A 185 -2.68 16.37 13.09
CA ASN A 185 -2.94 15.36 12.08
C ASN A 185 -4.43 15.31 11.65
N PHE A 186 -5.38 15.71 12.50
CA PHE A 186 -6.79 15.83 12.09
C PHE A 186 -6.96 16.89 11.00
N VAL A 187 -6.35 18.05 11.15
CA VAL A 187 -6.36 19.13 10.16
C VAL A 187 -5.72 18.66 8.85
N LYS A 188 -4.60 17.93 8.93
CA LYS A 188 -3.93 17.32 7.77
C LYS A 188 -4.88 16.38 7.02
N LEU A 189 -5.55 15.47 7.72
CA LEU A 189 -6.48 14.50 7.12
C LEU A 189 -7.71 15.20 6.52
N VAL A 190 -8.25 16.25 7.17
CA VAL A 190 -9.34 17.06 6.61
C VAL A 190 -8.89 17.76 5.33
N ARG A 191 -7.69 18.35 5.28
CA ARG A 191 -7.15 18.94 4.04
C ARG A 191 -7.02 17.90 2.92
N TYR A 192 -6.55 16.71 3.21
CA TYR A 192 -6.49 15.62 2.24
C TYR A 192 -7.87 15.28 1.68
N ALA A 193 -8.85 15.11 2.57
CA ALA A 193 -10.23 14.85 2.17
C ALA A 193 -10.83 16.00 1.33
N THR A 194 -10.49 17.26 1.66
CA THR A 194 -10.93 18.45 0.94
C THR A 194 -10.40 18.47 -0.49
N VAL A 195 -9.10 18.20 -0.69
CA VAL A 195 -8.50 18.08 -2.02
C VAL A 195 -9.13 16.94 -2.81
N CYS A 196 -9.35 15.79 -2.18
CA CYS A 196 -9.99 14.63 -2.83
C CYS A 196 -11.42 14.96 -3.32
N ASN A 197 -12.10 15.90 -2.69
CA ASN A 197 -13.42 16.38 -3.11
C ASN A 197 -13.36 17.57 -4.07
N GLY A 198 -12.19 17.90 -4.63
CA GLY A 198 -12.02 18.88 -5.68
C GLY A 198 -11.85 20.34 -5.22
N TYR A 199 -11.62 20.56 -3.91
CA TYR A 199 -11.36 21.88 -3.38
C TYR A 199 -9.86 22.16 -3.25
N SER A 200 -9.41 23.33 -3.66
CA SER A 200 -8.01 23.73 -3.53
C SER A 200 -7.68 24.14 -2.11
N VAL A 201 -6.79 23.40 -1.46
CA VAL A 201 -6.16 23.75 -0.19
C VAL A 201 -4.69 23.36 -0.24
N ASN A 202 -3.82 24.13 0.42
CA ASN A 202 -2.41 23.77 0.49
C ASN A 202 -2.23 22.56 1.43
N VAL A 203 -1.84 21.42 0.88
CA VAL A 203 -1.59 20.17 1.64
C VAL A 203 -0.18 20.10 2.25
N ASN A 204 0.72 21.00 1.84
CA ASN A 204 2.14 21.01 2.22
C ASN A 204 2.51 22.10 3.22
N THR A 205 1.60 22.96 3.61
CA THR A 205 1.90 23.89 4.71
C THR A 205 2.14 23.08 5.97
N SER A 206 3.41 23.06 6.40
CA SER A 206 3.71 22.89 7.83
C SER A 206 2.79 23.83 8.58
N ILE A 207 2.09 23.28 9.49
CA ILE A 207 1.24 24.00 10.40
C ILE A 207 2.14 24.66 11.40
#